data_6d42a07caaff55a73885ede01ad52786
#
_entry.id   6d42a07caaff55a73885ede01ad52786
#
_cell.length_a   1.000
_cell.length_b   1.000
_cell.length_c   1.000
_cell.angle_alpha   90.00
_cell.angle_beta   90.00
_cell.angle_gamma   90.00
#
_symmetry.space_group_name_H-M   'P 1'
#
loop_
_entity.id
_entity.type
_entity.pdbx_description
1 polymer ?
#
loop_
_entity_poly.entity_id
_entity_poly.type
_entity_poly.pdbx_seq_one_letter_code
_entity_poly.pdbx_strand_id
1 'polypeptide(L)'
;MNNQPTSKNEPPAIVKNYLHKHGLSSWSLIFAGQKKFNNVVVVPAIEESENVKRLLTSLTRNDKQYFDESLFLFVVNNLDSSELTVKLDNLNTLDFLRGIIGKDLGTPDTKTLIDSGINIGIVDASSEGHEMPEKDGGVGLARKIGMDLALTILDYNSNRKKILICLDADCTVENNYLTSIVEAVNSKNISAAYVHYEHKLPDEPKHKLAIICYEIFLRYYLLGLIHAGSPFAFPTIGSTMICDYESYIKVGGMNKKKAAEDFYFMEKLGKITRIEKIGSTKVYPSSRPSWRVPFGTGQRVNRFLQEAHDEYVLYDPESFDVLKKWTEIFNAEEILGADEYLLRAKEIDRAMHKFLIQNSFAENWNKILQSSKSVEQIWKQKLMWFDGFRTLKLIHFLRDNGYPLVNMFDAIDKLFAMIGKDSKIARSDLIPSVEIQIEYLKHLRRLT
;
A
#
# COMPACT_ATOMS: atom_id res chain seq x y z
N MET A 1 1.91 49.34 -1.64
CA MET A 1 2.00 47.88 -1.84
C MET A 1 0.57 47.35 -1.87
N ASN A 2 0.06 47.04 -3.05
CA ASN A 2 -1.31 46.58 -3.24
C ASN A 2 -1.43 45.12 -2.78
N ASN A 3 -2.00 44.89 -1.60
CA ASN A 3 -2.53 43.62 -1.22
C ASN A 3 -3.82 43.36 -2.04
N GLN A 4 -3.68 42.72 -3.20
CA GLN A 4 -4.83 42.09 -3.82
C GLN A 4 -5.26 40.93 -2.89
N PRO A 5 -6.56 40.75 -2.60
CA PRO A 5 -7.04 39.59 -1.85
C PRO A 5 -6.74 38.35 -2.70
N THR A 6 -5.86 37.49 -2.20
CA THR A 6 -5.67 36.14 -2.76
C THR A 6 -7.04 35.46 -2.83
N SER A 7 -7.42 34.99 -4.01
CA SER A 7 -8.69 34.28 -4.20
C SER A 7 -8.80 33.13 -3.21
N LYS A 8 -9.89 33.07 -2.47
CA LYS A 8 -10.10 32.22 -1.27
C LYS A 8 -9.99 30.69 -1.48
N ASN A 9 -9.51 30.19 -2.62
CA ASN A 9 -9.49 28.74 -2.93
C ASN A 9 -8.28 28.28 -3.79
N GLU A 10 -7.20 29.04 -3.83
CA GLU A 10 -6.04 28.62 -4.60
C GLU A 10 -5.17 27.59 -3.82
N PRO A 11 -4.64 26.55 -4.51
CA PRO A 11 -3.68 25.62 -3.89
C PRO A 11 -2.45 26.36 -3.37
N PRO A 12 -1.88 25.93 -2.23
CA PRO A 12 -0.63 26.48 -1.68
C PRO A 12 0.52 26.44 -2.72
N ALA A 13 1.50 27.33 -2.55
CA ALA A 13 2.65 27.42 -3.46
C ALA A 13 3.40 26.08 -3.62
N ILE A 14 3.52 25.30 -2.52
CA ILE A 14 4.15 23.98 -2.58
C ILE A 14 3.41 23.00 -3.51
N VAL A 15 2.08 23.05 -3.53
CA VAL A 15 1.24 22.24 -4.43
C VAL A 15 1.42 22.69 -5.87
N LYS A 16 1.35 24.02 -6.13
CA LYS A 16 1.55 24.58 -7.48
C LYS A 16 2.92 24.21 -8.03
N ASN A 17 3.97 24.35 -7.24
CA ASN A 17 5.34 24.00 -7.63
C ASN A 17 5.48 22.49 -7.91
N TYR A 18 4.87 21.63 -7.08
CA TYR A 18 4.87 20.20 -7.29
C TYR A 18 4.16 19.82 -8.61
N LEU A 19 2.95 20.33 -8.82
CA LEU A 19 2.17 20.05 -10.03
C LEU A 19 2.85 20.58 -11.30
N HIS A 20 3.49 21.74 -11.22
CA HIS A 20 4.27 22.28 -12.36
C HIS A 20 5.45 21.37 -12.73
N LYS A 21 6.13 20.78 -11.72
CA LYS A 21 7.32 19.94 -11.94
C LYS A 21 6.98 18.47 -12.24
N HIS A 22 5.94 17.93 -11.61
CA HIS A 22 5.66 16.49 -11.57
C HIS A 22 4.24 16.12 -12.01
N GLY A 23 3.33 17.11 -12.13
CA GLY A 23 1.96 16.88 -12.52
C GLY A 23 1.82 16.39 -13.96
N LEU A 24 0.69 15.78 -14.25
CA LEU A 24 0.37 15.19 -15.54
C LEU A 24 -0.77 16.00 -16.16
N SER A 25 -0.47 16.73 -17.25
CA SER A 25 -1.42 17.64 -17.91
C SER A 25 -2.31 16.96 -18.96
N SER A 26 -2.06 15.68 -19.27
CA SER A 26 -2.81 14.96 -20.31
C SER A 26 -4.21 14.54 -19.87
N TRP A 27 -4.50 14.56 -18.58
CA TRP A 27 -5.78 14.13 -18.04
C TRP A 27 -6.40 15.20 -17.16
N SER A 28 -7.74 15.20 -17.14
CA SER A 28 -8.54 16.14 -16.35
C SER A 28 -9.54 15.43 -15.48
N LEU A 29 -9.93 16.09 -14.38
CA LEU A 29 -10.94 15.61 -13.45
C LEU A 29 -12.33 16.08 -13.91
N ILE A 30 -13.27 15.16 -13.96
CA ILE A 30 -14.69 15.38 -14.21
C ILE A 30 -15.48 15.09 -12.93
N PHE A 31 -16.17 16.06 -12.39
CA PHE A 31 -17.12 15.87 -11.26
C PHE A 31 -18.19 16.97 -11.24
N ALA A 32 -19.27 16.75 -10.48
CA ALA A 32 -20.36 17.72 -10.41
C ALA A 32 -20.00 18.90 -9.51
N GLY A 33 -20.07 20.12 -10.04
CA GLY A 33 -19.96 21.37 -9.26
C GLY A 33 -18.51 21.84 -9.06
N GLN A 34 -18.35 22.78 -8.09
CA GLN A 34 -17.08 23.43 -7.77
C GLN A 34 -16.63 23.17 -6.31
N LYS A 35 -17.21 22.15 -5.68
CA LYS A 35 -16.91 21.79 -4.29
C LYS A 35 -15.46 21.37 -4.11
N LYS A 36 -14.88 21.68 -2.95
CA LYS A 36 -13.59 21.22 -2.51
C LYS A 36 -13.75 20.17 -1.40
N PHE A 37 -12.77 19.32 -1.24
CA PHE A 37 -12.83 18.15 -0.36
C PHE A 37 -11.64 18.10 0.59
N ASN A 38 -11.85 17.55 1.78
CA ASN A 38 -10.74 17.27 2.71
C ASN A 38 -10.11 15.89 2.40
N ASN A 39 -10.90 14.96 1.87
CA ASN A 39 -10.49 13.57 1.64
C ASN A 39 -10.75 13.20 0.19
N VAL A 40 -9.77 12.58 -0.46
CA VAL A 40 -9.95 12.00 -1.80
C VAL A 40 -9.53 10.54 -1.79
N VAL A 41 -10.49 9.67 -2.10
CA VAL A 41 -10.26 8.23 -2.29
C VAL A 41 -10.00 7.98 -3.77
N VAL A 42 -8.76 7.63 -4.11
CA VAL A 42 -8.33 7.39 -5.50
C VAL A 42 -8.48 5.91 -5.81
N VAL A 43 -9.25 5.61 -6.84
CA VAL A 43 -9.62 4.26 -7.27
C VAL A 43 -9.20 4.03 -8.72
N PRO A 44 -8.05 3.38 -8.99
CA PRO A 44 -7.73 2.94 -10.35
C PRO A 44 -8.68 1.81 -10.76
N ALA A 45 -9.19 1.87 -12.00
CA ALA A 45 -10.12 0.89 -12.53
C ALA A 45 -9.74 0.51 -13.97
N ILE A 46 -9.52 -0.76 -14.22
CA ILE A 46 -9.30 -1.37 -15.54
C ILE A 46 -10.04 -2.69 -15.60
N GLU A 47 -11.02 -2.79 -16.49
CA GLU A 47 -11.86 -3.99 -16.63
C GLU A 47 -12.53 -4.35 -15.28
N GLU A 48 -13.20 -3.36 -14.66
CA GLU A 48 -13.74 -3.47 -13.30
C GLU A 48 -15.21 -3.02 -13.20
N SER A 49 -16.00 -3.02 -14.28
CA SER A 49 -17.36 -2.45 -14.30
C SER A 49 -18.25 -3.00 -13.19
N GLU A 50 -18.26 -4.33 -12.97
CA GLU A 50 -19.05 -4.96 -11.93
C GLU A 50 -18.47 -4.76 -10.51
N ASN A 51 -17.15 -4.70 -10.40
CA ASN A 51 -16.49 -4.48 -9.11
C ASN A 51 -16.66 -3.04 -8.63
N VAL A 52 -16.63 -2.05 -9.52
CA VAL A 52 -16.92 -0.64 -9.20
C VAL A 52 -18.31 -0.51 -8.57
N LYS A 53 -19.33 -1.20 -9.09
CA LYS A 53 -20.69 -1.23 -8.51
C LYS A 53 -20.69 -1.81 -7.11
N ARG A 54 -19.98 -2.94 -6.88
CA ARG A 54 -19.86 -3.57 -5.55
C ARG A 54 -19.11 -2.67 -4.57
N LEU A 55 -18.01 -2.06 -5.00
CA LEU A 55 -17.26 -1.12 -4.19
C LEU A 55 -18.14 0.05 -3.76
N LEU A 56 -18.80 0.72 -4.70
CA LEU A 56 -19.70 1.83 -4.42
C LEU A 56 -20.83 1.43 -3.46
N THR A 57 -21.43 0.25 -3.65
CA THR A 57 -22.42 -0.29 -2.73
C THR A 57 -21.88 -0.47 -1.31
N SER A 58 -20.61 -0.89 -1.13
CA SER A 58 -20.00 -0.99 0.20
C SER A 58 -19.71 0.39 0.80
N LEU A 59 -19.31 1.34 -0.03
CA LEU A 59 -19.00 2.71 0.39
C LEU A 59 -20.25 3.48 0.85
N THR A 60 -21.40 3.30 0.19
CA THR A 60 -22.65 3.97 0.57
C THR A 60 -23.18 3.57 1.94
N ARG A 61 -22.68 2.49 2.52
CA ARG A 61 -23.02 2.06 3.89
C ARG A 61 -22.26 2.82 4.97
N ASN A 62 -21.28 3.66 4.56
CA ASN A 62 -20.54 4.50 5.48
C ASN A 62 -21.39 5.68 5.97
N ASP A 63 -20.96 6.32 7.06
CA ASP A 63 -21.65 7.47 7.62
C ASP A 63 -21.67 8.65 6.64
N LYS A 64 -22.86 9.09 6.30
CA LYS A 64 -23.12 10.14 5.30
C LYS A 64 -22.47 11.48 5.66
N GLN A 65 -22.25 11.77 6.95
CA GLN A 65 -21.61 13.01 7.38
C GLN A 65 -20.21 13.23 6.76
N TYR A 66 -19.50 12.14 6.41
CA TYR A 66 -18.18 12.22 5.78
C TYR A 66 -18.25 12.33 4.26
N PHE A 67 -19.39 12.09 3.62
CA PHE A 67 -19.51 12.22 2.17
C PHE A 67 -19.36 13.67 1.72
N ASP A 68 -19.83 14.61 2.52
CA ASP A 68 -19.74 16.03 2.18
C ASP A 68 -18.29 16.53 2.05
N GLU A 69 -17.35 15.92 2.76
CA GLU A 69 -15.93 16.29 2.73
C GLU A 69 -15.06 15.29 1.99
N SER A 70 -15.65 14.28 1.33
CA SER A 70 -14.92 13.20 0.64
C SER A 70 -15.33 13.10 -0.82
N LEU A 71 -14.34 12.91 -1.71
CA LEU A 71 -14.53 12.58 -3.12
C LEU A 71 -14.00 11.17 -3.41
N PHE A 72 -14.78 10.35 -4.11
CA PHE A 72 -14.35 9.07 -4.65
C PHE A 72 -13.97 9.25 -6.11
N LEU A 73 -12.66 9.27 -6.39
CA LEU A 73 -12.09 9.60 -7.69
C LEU A 73 -11.67 8.33 -8.42
N PHE A 74 -12.44 7.95 -9.43
CA PHE A 74 -12.18 6.80 -10.28
C PHE A 74 -11.27 7.20 -11.44
N VAL A 75 -10.15 6.51 -11.60
CA VAL A 75 -9.25 6.65 -12.75
C VAL A 75 -9.47 5.43 -13.63
N VAL A 76 -10.36 5.56 -14.62
CA VAL A 76 -10.64 4.49 -15.58
C VAL A 76 -9.54 4.49 -16.64
N ASN A 77 -8.82 3.40 -16.79
CA ASN A 77 -7.57 3.40 -17.52
C ASN A 77 -7.34 2.10 -18.32
N ASN A 78 -6.67 2.24 -19.46
CA ASN A 78 -6.08 1.17 -20.25
C ASN A 78 -4.91 1.70 -21.09
N LEU A 79 -4.23 0.79 -21.77
CA LEU A 79 -3.26 1.10 -22.81
C LEU A 79 -3.97 1.18 -24.17
N ASP A 80 -3.36 1.86 -25.12
CA ASP A 80 -3.89 1.83 -26.50
C ASP A 80 -3.91 0.39 -27.08
N SER A 81 -2.90 -0.41 -26.74
CA SER A 81 -2.82 -1.83 -27.12
C SER A 81 -3.75 -2.76 -26.37
N SER A 82 -4.55 -2.28 -25.41
CA SER A 82 -5.47 -3.12 -24.64
C SER A 82 -6.53 -3.77 -25.54
N GLU A 83 -6.91 -5.01 -25.20
CA GLU A 83 -7.93 -5.75 -25.94
C GLU A 83 -9.28 -5.03 -25.95
N LEU A 84 -10.07 -5.24 -27.00
CA LEU A 84 -11.38 -4.61 -27.18
C LEU A 84 -12.32 -4.89 -25.99
N THR A 85 -12.26 -6.07 -25.40
CA THR A 85 -13.05 -6.45 -24.20
C THR A 85 -12.76 -5.52 -23.02
N VAL A 86 -11.49 -5.20 -22.76
CA VAL A 86 -11.06 -4.26 -21.72
C VAL A 86 -11.59 -2.85 -22.03
N LYS A 87 -11.45 -2.39 -23.28
CA LYS A 87 -11.92 -1.06 -23.70
C LYS A 87 -13.44 -0.92 -23.55
N LEU A 88 -14.20 -1.95 -23.93
CA LEU A 88 -15.66 -1.98 -23.80
C LEU A 88 -16.10 -2.00 -22.31
N ASP A 89 -15.45 -2.78 -21.45
CA ASP A 89 -15.76 -2.79 -20.01
C ASP A 89 -15.47 -1.42 -19.36
N ASN A 90 -14.34 -0.79 -19.74
CA ASN A 90 -14.01 0.55 -19.28
C ASN A 90 -15.03 1.60 -19.76
N LEU A 91 -15.54 1.50 -20.99
CA LEU A 91 -16.62 2.36 -21.49
C LEU A 91 -17.88 2.21 -20.63
N ASN A 92 -18.29 0.96 -20.35
CA ASN A 92 -19.41 0.68 -19.45
C ASN A 92 -19.19 1.29 -18.05
N THR A 93 -17.96 1.21 -17.53
CA THR A 93 -17.59 1.85 -16.25
C THR A 93 -17.74 3.38 -16.31
N LEU A 94 -17.23 4.01 -17.36
CA LEU A 94 -17.34 5.46 -17.57
C LEU A 94 -18.80 5.91 -17.67
N ASP A 95 -19.61 5.22 -18.46
CA ASP A 95 -21.02 5.55 -18.67
C ASP A 95 -21.82 5.39 -17.37
N PHE A 96 -21.58 4.33 -16.61
CA PHE A 96 -22.18 4.13 -15.29
C PHE A 96 -21.83 5.29 -14.32
N LEU A 97 -20.55 5.65 -14.22
CA LEU A 97 -20.11 6.73 -13.34
C LEU A 97 -20.61 8.10 -13.80
N ARG A 98 -20.63 8.37 -15.12
CA ARG A 98 -21.20 9.60 -15.71
C ARG A 98 -22.69 9.70 -15.41
N GLY A 99 -23.44 8.60 -15.49
CA GLY A 99 -24.85 8.53 -15.11
C GLY A 99 -25.09 8.97 -13.67
N ILE A 100 -24.25 8.54 -12.72
CA ILE A 100 -24.36 8.96 -11.31
C ILE A 100 -24.05 10.45 -11.16
N ILE A 101 -22.99 10.98 -11.80
CA ILE A 101 -22.64 12.41 -11.77
C ILE A 101 -23.73 13.26 -12.38
N GLY A 102 -24.32 12.84 -13.51
CA GLY A 102 -25.41 13.51 -14.21
C GLY A 102 -26.77 13.36 -13.51
N LYS A 103 -26.85 12.57 -12.42
CA LYS A 103 -28.10 12.23 -11.70
C LYS A 103 -29.14 11.53 -12.58
N ASP A 104 -28.65 10.68 -13.50
CA ASP A 104 -29.52 9.85 -14.33
C ASP A 104 -30.05 8.66 -13.51
N LEU A 105 -31.36 8.62 -13.31
CA LEU A 105 -32.07 7.61 -12.52
C LEU A 105 -32.39 6.33 -13.31
N GLY A 106 -31.68 6.05 -14.38
CA GLY A 106 -31.98 4.97 -15.34
C GLY A 106 -32.06 3.56 -14.76
N THR A 107 -31.39 3.28 -13.62
CA THR A 107 -31.46 1.97 -12.93
C THR A 107 -31.69 2.14 -11.42
N PRO A 108 -32.24 1.10 -10.74
CA PRO A 108 -32.37 1.10 -9.27
C PRO A 108 -31.04 1.33 -8.54
N ASP A 109 -29.94 0.78 -9.07
CA ASP A 109 -28.60 0.89 -8.49
C ASP A 109 -28.10 2.34 -8.56
N THR A 110 -28.23 3.01 -9.70
CA THR A 110 -27.85 4.44 -9.84
C THR A 110 -28.66 5.32 -8.90
N LYS A 111 -29.95 5.05 -8.77
CA LYS A 111 -30.82 5.78 -7.83
C LYS A 111 -30.31 5.68 -6.39
N THR A 112 -30.02 4.47 -5.91
CA THR A 112 -29.52 4.25 -4.54
C THR A 112 -28.20 5.00 -4.29
N LEU A 113 -27.30 5.03 -5.27
CA LEU A 113 -26.03 5.75 -5.20
C LEU A 113 -26.23 7.27 -5.18
N ILE A 114 -27.11 7.80 -6.02
CA ILE A 114 -27.45 9.23 -6.06
C ILE A 114 -28.08 9.66 -4.73
N ASP A 115 -29.05 8.89 -4.21
CA ASP A 115 -29.76 9.17 -2.96
C ASP A 115 -28.85 9.06 -1.73
N SER A 116 -27.72 8.37 -1.83
CA SER A 116 -26.72 8.28 -0.76
C SER A 116 -25.99 9.60 -0.50
N GLY A 117 -25.91 10.47 -1.50
CA GLY A 117 -25.14 11.73 -1.43
C GLY A 117 -23.62 11.54 -1.62
N ILE A 118 -23.16 10.38 -2.09
CA ILE A 118 -21.73 10.12 -2.37
C ILE A 118 -21.23 11.03 -3.50
N ASN A 119 -20.09 11.68 -3.32
CA ASN A 119 -19.46 12.49 -4.36
C ASN A 119 -18.51 11.62 -5.20
N ILE A 120 -18.76 11.58 -6.49
CA ILE A 120 -17.96 10.81 -7.46
C ILE A 120 -17.26 11.76 -8.42
N GLY A 121 -15.98 11.50 -8.66
CA GLY A 121 -15.17 12.10 -9.71
C GLY A 121 -14.63 11.05 -10.66
N ILE A 122 -14.37 11.42 -11.89
CA ILE A 122 -13.84 10.56 -12.95
C ILE A 122 -12.61 11.21 -13.56
N VAL A 123 -11.62 10.38 -13.82
CA VAL A 123 -10.55 10.67 -14.78
C VAL A 123 -10.65 9.62 -15.87
N ASP A 124 -10.91 10.07 -17.09
CA ASP A 124 -10.90 9.23 -18.28
C ASP A 124 -9.47 9.12 -18.81
N ALA A 125 -8.86 7.96 -18.59
CA ALA A 125 -7.55 7.57 -19.10
C ALA A 125 -7.65 6.29 -19.94
N SER A 126 -8.80 6.12 -20.64
CA SER A 126 -9.16 4.89 -21.36
C SER A 126 -9.80 5.13 -22.73
N SER A 127 -10.50 6.24 -22.93
CA SER A 127 -11.10 6.58 -24.23
C SER A 127 -10.04 6.89 -25.27
N GLU A 128 -10.38 6.75 -26.56
CA GLU A 128 -9.50 7.03 -27.69
C GLU A 128 -8.82 8.40 -27.57
N GLY A 129 -7.49 8.41 -27.63
CA GLY A 129 -6.65 9.60 -27.45
C GLY A 129 -6.40 10.03 -26.01
N HIS A 130 -6.96 9.32 -25.01
CA HIS A 130 -6.76 9.55 -23.58
C HIS A 130 -6.07 8.39 -22.86
N GLU A 131 -5.76 7.31 -23.56
CA GLU A 131 -5.16 6.10 -23.02
C GLU A 131 -3.79 6.39 -22.37
N MET A 132 -3.41 5.53 -21.45
CA MET A 132 -2.08 5.63 -20.84
C MET A 132 -1.00 5.14 -21.81
N PRO A 133 0.20 5.77 -21.81
CA PRO A 133 1.29 5.39 -22.69
C PRO A 133 1.83 3.98 -22.37
N GLU A 134 2.19 3.23 -23.40
CA GLU A 134 2.71 1.86 -23.30
C GLU A 134 3.90 1.72 -22.35
N LYS A 135 4.80 2.69 -22.34
CA LYS A 135 6.01 2.66 -21.53
C LYS A 135 5.72 2.64 -20.03
N ASP A 136 4.85 3.54 -19.58
CA ASP A 136 4.62 3.82 -18.15
C ASP A 136 3.23 3.35 -17.68
N GLY A 137 2.35 2.93 -18.60
CA GLY A 137 0.97 2.57 -18.29
C GLY A 137 0.87 1.36 -17.36
N GLY A 138 0.12 1.52 -16.28
CA GLY A 138 -0.09 0.54 -15.23
C GLY A 138 -0.68 1.19 -13.97
N VAL A 139 -0.91 0.39 -12.94
CA VAL A 139 -1.59 0.83 -11.72
C VAL A 139 -0.88 1.99 -11.02
N GLY A 140 0.47 2.03 -11.05
CA GLY A 140 1.24 3.13 -10.46
C GLY A 140 0.99 4.46 -11.17
N LEU A 141 0.91 4.47 -12.50
CA LEU A 141 0.56 5.67 -13.25
C LEU A 141 -0.90 6.08 -13.00
N ALA A 142 -1.83 5.12 -12.97
CA ALA A 142 -3.24 5.42 -12.69
C ALA A 142 -3.43 6.05 -11.30
N ARG A 143 -2.77 5.50 -10.25
CA ARG A 143 -2.77 6.12 -8.90
C ARG A 143 -2.13 7.51 -8.93
N LYS A 144 -1.02 7.68 -9.65
CA LYS A 144 -0.36 8.99 -9.76
C LYS A 144 -1.29 10.03 -10.40
N ILE A 145 -1.96 9.68 -11.50
CA ILE A 145 -2.93 10.56 -12.17
C ILE A 145 -4.00 11.03 -11.18
N GLY A 146 -4.63 10.07 -10.49
CA GLY A 146 -5.69 10.37 -9.52
C GLY A 146 -5.20 11.22 -8.34
N MET A 147 -4.05 10.86 -7.74
CA MET A 147 -3.50 11.58 -6.58
C MET A 147 -3.00 12.99 -6.95
N ASP A 148 -2.37 13.17 -8.11
CA ASP A 148 -1.95 14.50 -8.58
C ASP A 148 -3.16 15.40 -8.85
N LEU A 149 -4.21 14.88 -9.51
CA LEU A 149 -5.44 15.63 -9.75
C LEU A 149 -6.21 15.91 -8.47
N ALA A 150 -6.18 15.00 -7.50
CA ALA A 150 -6.76 15.23 -6.17
C ALA A 150 -6.20 16.49 -5.50
N LEU A 151 -4.92 16.80 -5.68
CA LEU A 151 -4.32 18.03 -5.14
C LEU A 151 -4.98 19.32 -5.67
N THR A 152 -5.64 19.28 -6.83
CA THR A 152 -6.30 20.47 -7.40
C THR A 152 -7.65 20.78 -6.76
N ILE A 153 -8.23 19.81 -6.05
CA ILE A 153 -9.60 19.91 -5.50
C ILE A 153 -9.66 19.78 -3.98
N LEU A 154 -8.52 19.69 -3.30
CA LEU A 154 -8.47 19.72 -1.84
C LEU A 154 -8.89 21.11 -1.31
N ASP A 155 -9.61 21.11 -0.17
CA ASP A 155 -10.02 22.33 0.54
C ASP A 155 -8.91 22.83 1.45
N TYR A 156 -7.99 23.60 0.90
CA TYR A 156 -6.86 24.17 1.66
C TYR A 156 -7.27 25.26 2.67
N ASN A 157 -8.51 25.70 2.68
CA ASN A 157 -9.02 26.67 3.65
C ASN A 157 -9.60 26.00 4.92
N SER A 158 -9.92 24.72 4.85
CA SER A 158 -10.36 23.96 6.01
C SER A 158 -9.22 23.68 6.97
N ASN A 159 -9.50 23.69 8.29
CA ASN A 159 -8.54 23.30 9.33
C ASN A 159 -8.33 21.79 9.45
N ARG A 160 -9.08 20.97 8.70
CA ARG A 160 -8.93 19.52 8.69
C ARG A 160 -7.73 19.10 7.84
N LYS A 161 -7.17 17.95 8.13
CA LYS A 161 -6.12 17.33 7.28
C LYS A 161 -6.66 17.07 5.87
N LYS A 162 -5.80 17.18 4.89
CA LYS A 162 -6.08 16.86 3.47
C LYS A 162 -5.52 15.49 3.19
N ILE A 163 -6.41 14.52 3.01
CA ILE A 163 -6.09 13.10 3.02
C ILE A 163 -6.22 12.53 1.60
N LEU A 164 -5.18 11.85 1.14
CA LEU A 164 -5.18 11.03 -0.06
C LEU A 164 -5.23 9.56 0.37
N ILE A 165 -6.23 8.83 -0.11
CA ILE A 165 -6.50 7.45 0.24
C ILE A 165 -6.45 6.63 -1.04
N CYS A 166 -5.70 5.53 -1.08
CA CYS A 166 -5.71 4.58 -2.18
C CYS A 166 -6.65 3.42 -1.87
N LEU A 167 -7.49 3.06 -2.84
CA LEU A 167 -8.40 1.93 -2.76
C LEU A 167 -8.52 1.30 -4.15
N ASP A 168 -8.54 -0.03 -4.25
CA ASP A 168 -8.67 -0.70 -5.54
C ASP A 168 -10.14 -0.98 -5.87
N ALA A 169 -10.49 -0.94 -7.16
CA ALA A 169 -11.88 -1.07 -7.64
C ALA A 169 -12.52 -2.43 -7.28
N ASP A 170 -11.71 -3.48 -7.10
CA ASP A 170 -12.17 -4.82 -6.74
C ASP A 170 -12.23 -5.09 -5.22
N CYS A 171 -11.99 -4.08 -4.41
CA CYS A 171 -12.12 -4.14 -2.95
C CYS A 171 -13.57 -3.92 -2.49
N THR A 172 -13.85 -4.32 -1.25
CA THR A 172 -14.96 -3.82 -0.44
C THR A 172 -14.46 -3.33 0.91
N VAL A 173 -15.24 -2.51 1.60
CA VAL A 173 -14.84 -1.90 2.88
C VAL A 173 -15.87 -2.10 3.97
N GLU A 174 -15.46 -1.94 5.22
CA GLU A 174 -16.39 -1.89 6.37
C GLU A 174 -17.25 -0.62 6.36
N ASN A 175 -18.39 -0.70 7.06
CA ASN A 175 -19.35 0.40 7.13
C ASN A 175 -18.79 1.65 7.85
N ASN A 176 -17.73 1.52 8.64
CA ASN A 176 -17.06 2.59 9.37
C ASN A 176 -15.74 3.03 8.71
N TYR A 177 -15.51 2.68 7.43
CA TYR A 177 -14.24 2.91 6.75
C TYR A 177 -13.83 4.37 6.74
N LEU A 178 -14.69 5.27 6.25
CA LEU A 178 -14.42 6.72 6.22
C LEU A 178 -14.29 7.30 7.63
N THR A 179 -15.24 6.99 8.52
CA THR A 179 -15.24 7.46 9.91
C THR A 179 -13.89 7.13 10.58
N SER A 180 -13.50 5.86 10.54
CA SER A 180 -12.26 5.42 11.19
C SER A 180 -11.01 6.08 10.62
N ILE A 181 -10.95 6.30 9.31
CA ILE A 181 -9.80 6.96 8.67
C ILE A 181 -9.75 8.44 9.04
N VAL A 182 -10.84 9.15 8.81
CA VAL A 182 -10.90 10.61 9.00
C VAL A 182 -10.67 10.99 10.46
N GLU A 183 -11.29 10.26 11.39
CA GLU A 183 -11.11 10.50 12.83
C GLU A 183 -9.68 10.18 13.28
N ALA A 184 -9.13 9.01 12.89
CA ALA A 184 -7.77 8.64 13.28
C ALA A 184 -6.74 9.64 12.76
N VAL A 185 -6.84 10.03 11.48
CA VAL A 185 -5.89 10.97 10.86
C VAL A 185 -5.95 12.34 11.50
N ASN A 186 -7.15 12.87 11.77
CA ASN A 186 -7.30 14.21 12.36
C ASN A 186 -6.96 14.22 13.85
N SER A 187 -7.43 13.23 14.64
CA SER A 187 -7.22 13.23 16.10
C SER A 187 -5.77 12.96 16.50
N LYS A 188 -5.06 12.10 15.77
CA LYS A 188 -3.67 11.73 16.03
C LYS A 188 -2.66 12.48 15.17
N ASN A 189 -3.12 13.41 14.34
CA ASN A 189 -2.29 14.17 13.39
C ASN A 189 -1.41 13.27 12.50
N ILE A 190 -1.96 12.18 11.99
CA ILE A 190 -1.24 11.18 11.18
C ILE A 190 -0.89 11.77 9.82
N SER A 191 0.36 11.56 9.38
CA SER A 191 0.85 11.98 8.05
C SER A 191 0.85 10.86 7.03
N ALA A 192 1.02 9.60 7.46
CA ALA A 192 0.89 8.43 6.61
C ALA A 192 0.43 7.23 7.43
N ALA A 193 -0.39 6.38 6.81
CA ALA A 193 -0.97 5.21 7.46
C ALA A 193 -1.28 4.10 6.46
N TYR A 194 -1.61 2.93 6.99
CA TYR A 194 -2.31 1.88 6.27
C TYR A 194 -3.56 1.44 7.03
N VAL A 195 -4.59 1.04 6.28
CA VAL A 195 -5.79 0.42 6.85
C VAL A 195 -5.56 -1.09 7.01
N HIS A 196 -6.04 -1.66 8.11
CA HIS A 196 -6.05 -3.10 8.27
C HIS A 196 -6.83 -3.78 7.14
N TYR A 197 -6.35 -4.93 6.68
CA TYR A 197 -6.97 -5.65 5.58
C TYR A 197 -7.20 -7.11 5.92
N GLU A 198 -8.15 -7.73 5.27
CA GLU A 198 -8.38 -9.18 5.31
C GLU A 198 -8.93 -9.63 3.97
N HIS A 199 -8.43 -10.70 3.39
CA HIS A 199 -9.09 -11.31 2.24
C HIS A 199 -10.31 -12.09 2.69
N LYS A 200 -11.44 -11.93 1.96
CA LYS A 200 -12.60 -12.81 2.12
C LYS A 200 -12.26 -14.17 1.55
N LEU A 201 -12.55 -15.20 2.32
CA LEU A 201 -12.26 -16.57 1.90
C LEU A 201 -13.35 -17.02 0.88
N PRO A 202 -12.96 -17.43 -0.32
CA PRO A 202 -13.91 -17.96 -1.32
C PRO A 202 -14.46 -19.34 -0.89
N ASP A 203 -15.58 -19.72 -1.49
CA ASP A 203 -16.21 -21.03 -1.21
C ASP A 203 -15.48 -22.19 -1.88
N GLU A 204 -14.87 -21.97 -3.05
CA GLU A 204 -14.14 -22.99 -3.79
C GLU A 204 -12.90 -23.43 -2.99
N PRO A 205 -12.75 -24.75 -2.67
CA PRO A 205 -11.76 -25.20 -1.69
C PRO A 205 -10.31 -24.90 -2.06
N LYS A 206 -9.91 -25.11 -3.31
CA LYS A 206 -8.54 -24.90 -3.76
C LYS A 206 -8.18 -23.42 -3.78
N HIS A 207 -9.11 -22.57 -4.21
CA HIS A 207 -8.95 -21.12 -4.17
C HIS A 207 -8.90 -20.59 -2.72
N LYS A 208 -9.71 -21.17 -1.82
CA LYS A 208 -9.67 -20.86 -0.39
C LYS A 208 -8.28 -21.12 0.21
N LEU A 209 -7.70 -22.29 -0.08
CA LEU A 209 -6.34 -22.62 0.36
C LEU A 209 -5.30 -21.66 -0.24
N ALA A 210 -5.43 -21.31 -1.51
CA ALA A 210 -4.52 -20.37 -2.18
C ALA A 210 -4.47 -19.02 -1.47
N ILE A 211 -5.64 -18.46 -1.14
CA ILE A 211 -5.68 -17.14 -0.49
C ILE A 211 -5.26 -17.19 0.99
N ILE A 212 -5.57 -18.27 1.71
CA ILE A 212 -5.09 -18.50 3.07
C ILE A 212 -3.56 -18.53 3.08
N CYS A 213 -2.96 -19.33 2.21
CA CYS A 213 -1.52 -19.48 2.09
C CYS A 213 -0.84 -18.15 1.77
N TYR A 214 -1.38 -17.39 0.81
CA TYR A 214 -0.85 -16.08 0.45
C TYR A 214 -0.98 -15.05 1.57
N GLU A 215 -2.12 -14.94 2.24
CA GLU A 215 -2.29 -13.99 3.33
C GLU A 215 -1.42 -14.37 4.55
N ILE A 216 -1.24 -15.67 4.84
CA ILE A 216 -0.28 -16.14 5.84
C ILE A 216 1.13 -15.66 5.50
N PHE A 217 1.58 -15.83 4.24
CA PHE A 217 2.90 -15.37 3.80
C PHE A 217 3.11 -13.86 4.06
N LEU A 218 2.13 -13.02 3.68
CA LEU A 218 2.22 -11.58 3.87
C LEU A 218 2.30 -11.19 5.35
N ARG A 219 1.47 -11.81 6.18
CA ARG A 219 1.40 -11.53 7.62
C ARG A 219 2.59 -12.08 8.39
N TYR A 220 3.05 -13.24 8.01
CA TYR A 220 4.27 -13.81 8.58
C TYR A 220 5.48 -12.91 8.33
N TYR A 221 5.66 -12.44 7.09
CA TYR A 221 6.74 -11.52 6.76
C TYR A 221 6.64 -10.21 7.56
N LEU A 222 5.44 -9.64 7.64
CA LEU A 222 5.20 -8.45 8.47
C LEU A 222 5.50 -8.70 9.95
N LEU A 223 5.07 -9.84 10.51
CA LEU A 223 5.33 -10.20 11.90
C LEU A 223 6.84 -10.36 12.16
N GLY A 224 7.57 -10.95 11.22
CA GLY A 224 9.03 -11.03 11.27
C GLY A 224 9.70 -9.66 11.28
N LEU A 225 9.23 -8.70 10.48
CA LEU A 225 9.72 -7.32 10.51
C LEU A 225 9.38 -6.60 11.82
N ILE A 226 8.19 -6.84 12.39
CA ILE A 226 7.81 -6.33 13.72
C ILE A 226 8.74 -6.90 14.80
N HIS A 227 8.99 -8.21 14.78
CA HIS A 227 9.93 -8.85 15.70
C HIS A 227 11.33 -8.25 15.60
N ALA A 228 11.78 -7.98 14.38
CA ALA A 228 13.08 -7.38 14.12
C ALA A 228 13.18 -5.88 14.47
N GLY A 229 12.09 -5.23 14.89
CA GLY A 229 12.08 -3.79 15.18
C GLY A 229 12.34 -2.93 13.93
N SER A 230 12.03 -3.45 12.74
CA SER A 230 12.27 -2.73 11.49
C SER A 230 11.41 -1.47 11.40
N PRO A 231 11.97 -0.31 11.02
CA PRO A 231 11.18 0.91 10.74
C PRO A 231 10.20 0.74 9.58
N PHE A 232 10.41 -0.29 8.75
CA PHE A 232 9.58 -0.64 7.59
C PHE A 232 8.64 -1.82 7.86
N ALA A 233 8.28 -2.05 9.13
CA ALA A 233 7.34 -3.09 9.54
C ALA A 233 5.88 -2.65 9.31
N PHE A 234 5.48 -2.53 8.05
CA PHE A 234 4.11 -2.25 7.60
C PHE A 234 3.80 -3.01 6.30
N PRO A 235 2.53 -3.36 6.05
CA PRO A 235 2.16 -4.00 4.79
C PRO A 235 2.22 -2.98 3.65
N THR A 236 2.60 -3.46 2.46
CA THR A 236 2.62 -2.66 1.23
C THR A 236 1.55 -3.19 0.28
N ILE A 237 0.29 -2.85 0.60
CA ILE A 237 -0.89 -3.25 -0.17
C ILE A 237 -1.53 -2.01 -0.73
N GLY A 238 -1.62 -1.94 -2.05
CA GLY A 238 -2.03 -0.75 -2.79
C GLY A 238 -3.38 -0.17 -2.37
N SER A 239 -4.32 -1.02 -1.99
CA SER A 239 -5.67 -0.64 -1.57
C SER A 239 -5.79 -0.14 -0.13
N THR A 240 -4.70 -0.08 0.64
CA THR A 240 -4.74 0.30 2.06
C THR A 240 -3.98 1.56 2.42
N MET A 241 -3.29 2.17 1.45
CA MET A 241 -2.37 3.27 1.67
C MET A 241 -3.08 4.60 1.89
N ILE A 242 -2.59 5.37 2.87
CA ILE A 242 -3.08 6.70 3.20
C ILE A 242 -1.90 7.65 3.43
N CYS A 243 -2.00 8.87 2.93
CA CYS A 243 -1.09 9.94 3.30
C CYS A 243 -1.77 11.31 3.28
N ASP A 244 -1.21 12.29 3.98
CA ASP A 244 -1.58 13.67 3.77
C ASP A 244 -0.91 14.24 2.51
N TYR A 245 -1.44 15.36 1.99
CA TYR A 245 -0.92 15.96 0.75
C TYR A 245 0.53 16.45 0.88
N GLU A 246 0.95 16.88 2.08
CA GLU A 246 2.31 17.37 2.33
C GLU A 246 3.32 16.25 2.22
N SER A 247 3.02 15.11 2.83
CA SER A 247 3.85 13.90 2.73
C SER A 247 3.89 13.36 1.30
N TYR A 248 2.75 13.37 0.59
CA TYR A 248 2.70 13.00 -0.82
C TYR A 248 3.67 13.84 -1.68
N ILE A 249 3.61 15.16 -1.54
CA ILE A 249 4.49 16.09 -2.25
C ILE A 249 5.95 15.89 -1.86
N LYS A 250 6.22 15.75 -0.56
CA LYS A 250 7.58 15.62 -0.01
C LYS A 250 8.32 14.38 -0.53
N VAL A 251 7.61 13.28 -0.78
CA VAL A 251 8.21 12.06 -1.37
C VAL A 251 8.30 12.10 -2.90
N GLY A 252 7.84 13.20 -3.53
CA GLY A 252 7.82 13.35 -4.98
C GLY A 252 6.64 12.65 -5.65
N GLY A 253 5.59 12.37 -4.88
CA GLY A 253 4.36 11.72 -5.34
C GLY A 253 4.49 10.22 -5.61
N MET A 254 3.40 9.64 -6.13
CA MET A 254 3.35 8.25 -6.55
C MET A 254 4.32 8.01 -7.72
N ASN A 255 4.96 6.86 -7.74
CA ASN A 255 5.81 6.44 -8.85
C ASN A 255 4.97 5.82 -9.99
N LYS A 256 5.55 5.76 -11.21
CA LYS A 256 4.89 5.24 -12.41
C LYS A 256 5.20 3.75 -12.68
N LYS A 257 5.60 2.99 -11.66
CA LYS A 257 5.94 1.58 -11.85
C LYS A 257 4.68 0.77 -12.20
N LYS A 258 4.83 -0.16 -13.14
CA LYS A 258 3.73 -1.05 -13.54
C LYS A 258 3.33 -2.06 -12.45
N ALA A 259 4.25 -2.32 -11.50
CA ALA A 259 4.04 -3.19 -10.34
C ALA A 259 4.98 -2.81 -9.19
N ALA A 260 4.63 -3.20 -7.95
CA ALA A 260 5.31 -2.85 -6.70
C ALA A 260 5.40 -1.33 -6.46
N GLU A 261 4.53 -0.54 -7.08
CA GLU A 261 4.43 0.91 -6.87
C GLU A 261 4.07 1.25 -5.44
N ASP A 262 3.24 0.43 -4.80
CA ASP A 262 2.83 0.48 -3.41
C ASP A 262 4.02 0.31 -2.45
N PHE A 263 4.85 -0.71 -2.68
CA PHE A 263 6.08 -0.93 -1.91
C PHE A 263 6.99 0.30 -1.94
N TYR A 264 7.32 0.81 -3.14
CA TYR A 264 8.21 1.96 -3.27
C TYR A 264 7.60 3.25 -2.73
N PHE A 265 6.28 3.41 -2.82
CA PHE A 265 5.60 4.60 -2.29
C PHE A 265 5.58 4.59 -0.76
N MET A 266 5.16 3.49 -0.14
CA MET A 266 5.13 3.33 1.31
C MET A 266 6.53 3.38 1.92
N GLU A 267 7.52 2.80 1.25
CA GLU A 267 8.92 2.88 1.65
C GLU A 267 9.44 4.33 1.68
N LYS A 268 9.14 5.14 0.66
CA LYS A 268 9.48 6.56 0.65
C LYS A 268 8.79 7.33 1.77
N LEU A 269 7.51 7.05 2.03
CA LEU A 269 6.78 7.63 3.15
C LEU A 269 7.42 7.24 4.49
N GLY A 270 7.76 5.96 4.66
CA GLY A 270 8.45 5.45 5.86
C GLY A 270 9.81 6.08 6.14
N LYS A 271 10.47 6.66 5.11
CA LYS A 271 11.73 7.42 5.26
C LYS A 271 11.54 8.84 5.80
N ILE A 272 10.33 9.39 5.77
CA ILE A 272 10.06 10.78 6.17
C ILE A 272 9.09 10.90 7.34
N THR A 273 8.29 9.89 7.60
CA THR A 273 7.33 9.84 8.70
C THR A 273 7.08 8.40 9.14
N ARG A 274 6.59 8.23 10.36
CA ARG A 274 6.11 6.94 10.82
C ARG A 274 4.84 6.55 10.06
N ILE A 275 4.74 5.29 9.66
CA ILE A 275 3.53 4.72 9.06
C ILE A 275 2.66 4.15 10.18
N GLU A 276 1.49 4.72 10.38
CA GLU A 276 0.56 4.31 11.43
C GLU A 276 -0.43 3.24 10.95
N LYS A 277 -0.86 2.35 11.84
CA LYS A 277 -1.91 1.38 11.56
C LYS A 277 -3.28 1.94 11.95
N ILE A 278 -4.24 1.93 11.01
CA ILE A 278 -5.66 2.16 11.30
C ILE A 278 -6.33 0.79 11.38
N GLY A 279 -6.45 0.28 12.61
CA GLY A 279 -6.99 -1.07 12.88
C GLY A 279 -8.46 -1.10 13.26
N SER A 280 -9.13 0.06 13.38
CA SER A 280 -10.55 0.17 13.74
C SER A 280 -11.51 -0.12 12.58
N THR A 281 -11.00 -0.24 11.37
CA THR A 281 -11.75 -0.60 10.16
C THR A 281 -10.94 -1.55 9.28
N LYS A 282 -11.56 -2.06 8.19
CA LYS A 282 -10.93 -3.02 7.29
C LYS A 282 -11.24 -2.73 5.82
N VAL A 283 -10.24 -3.02 4.99
CA VAL A 283 -10.39 -3.21 3.55
C VAL A 283 -10.37 -4.71 3.26
N TYR A 284 -11.22 -5.15 2.35
CA TYR A 284 -11.27 -6.52 1.85
C TYR A 284 -10.80 -6.54 0.39
N PRO A 285 -9.49 -6.74 0.15
CA PRO A 285 -8.98 -6.91 -1.21
C PRO A 285 -9.57 -8.17 -1.86
N SER A 286 -9.68 -8.14 -3.19
CA SER A 286 -10.13 -9.30 -3.96
C SER A 286 -9.15 -10.45 -3.85
N SER A 287 -9.69 -11.68 -3.73
CA SER A 287 -8.91 -12.91 -3.78
C SER A 287 -8.86 -13.54 -5.19
N ARG A 288 -9.43 -12.88 -6.20
CA ARG A 288 -9.53 -13.44 -7.56
C ARG A 288 -8.15 -13.71 -8.19
N PRO A 289 -8.00 -14.82 -8.96
CA PRO A 289 -6.82 -15.03 -9.79
C PRO A 289 -6.74 -13.94 -10.86
N SER A 290 -5.51 -13.46 -11.15
CA SER A 290 -5.27 -12.45 -12.18
C SER A 290 -3.86 -12.56 -12.73
N TRP A 291 -3.70 -12.29 -14.03
CA TRP A 291 -2.42 -12.23 -14.72
C TRP A 291 -2.00 -10.80 -15.09
N ARG A 292 -2.81 -9.80 -14.74
CA ARG A 292 -2.60 -8.39 -15.14
C ARG A 292 -1.31 -7.78 -14.61
N VAL A 293 -0.81 -8.27 -13.49
CA VAL A 293 0.45 -7.82 -12.89
C VAL A 293 1.34 -9.01 -12.53
N PRO A 294 2.68 -8.89 -12.60
CA PRO A 294 3.60 -9.99 -12.32
C PRO A 294 3.73 -10.33 -10.83
N PHE A 295 3.13 -9.57 -9.93
CA PHE A 295 3.17 -9.72 -8.48
C PHE A 295 1.77 -9.48 -7.87
N GLY A 296 1.62 -9.78 -6.57
CA GLY A 296 0.42 -9.51 -5.80
C GLY A 296 -0.54 -10.71 -5.71
N THR A 297 -1.73 -10.45 -5.17
CA THR A 297 -2.71 -11.48 -4.82
C THR A 297 -3.06 -12.39 -6.00
N GLY A 298 -3.45 -11.81 -7.12
CA GLY A 298 -3.91 -12.58 -8.28
C GLY A 298 -2.86 -13.54 -8.84
N GLN A 299 -1.60 -13.07 -8.96
CA GLN A 299 -0.49 -13.88 -9.44
C GLN A 299 -0.14 -15.04 -8.48
N ARG A 300 -0.16 -14.78 -7.17
CA ARG A 300 0.15 -15.81 -6.16
C ARG A 300 -0.96 -16.86 -6.09
N VAL A 301 -2.23 -16.44 -6.18
CA VAL A 301 -3.36 -17.36 -6.29
C VAL A 301 -3.23 -18.24 -7.54
N ASN A 302 -2.90 -17.65 -8.70
CA ASN A 302 -2.68 -18.41 -9.94
C ASN A 302 -1.56 -19.45 -9.79
N ARG A 303 -0.42 -19.09 -9.20
CA ARG A 303 0.71 -20.02 -8.96
C ARG A 303 0.30 -21.20 -8.10
N PHE A 304 -0.45 -20.94 -7.03
CA PHE A 304 -0.98 -21.98 -6.16
C PHE A 304 -1.93 -22.94 -6.92
N LEU A 305 -2.88 -22.37 -7.67
CA LEU A 305 -3.86 -23.15 -8.44
C LEU A 305 -3.22 -24.03 -9.51
N GLN A 306 -2.09 -23.58 -10.08
CA GLN A 306 -1.33 -24.31 -11.09
C GLN A 306 -0.28 -25.28 -10.50
N GLU A 307 -0.13 -25.31 -9.16
CA GLU A 307 0.88 -26.15 -8.47
C GLU A 307 2.31 -25.91 -9.01
N ALA A 308 2.58 -24.68 -9.45
CA ALA A 308 3.84 -24.33 -10.10
C ALA A 308 5.03 -24.30 -9.13
N HIS A 309 4.76 -24.15 -7.83
CA HIS A 309 5.78 -24.07 -6.78
C HIS A 309 5.22 -24.64 -5.47
N ASP A 310 6.12 -25.01 -4.56
CA ASP A 310 5.75 -25.26 -3.17
C ASP A 310 5.42 -23.92 -2.51
N GLU A 311 4.14 -23.67 -2.23
CA GLU A 311 3.65 -22.44 -1.61
C GLU A 311 3.56 -22.56 -0.07
N TYR A 312 3.77 -23.76 0.51
CA TYR A 312 3.75 -24.01 1.95
C TYR A 312 5.12 -23.84 2.61
N VAL A 313 5.92 -22.91 2.07
CA VAL A 313 7.24 -22.56 2.62
C VAL A 313 7.34 -21.07 2.93
N LEU A 314 8.06 -20.74 4.01
CA LEU A 314 8.33 -19.38 4.47
C LEU A 314 9.82 -19.19 4.73
N TYR A 315 10.25 -17.93 4.87
CA TYR A 315 11.61 -17.63 5.34
C TYR A 315 11.84 -18.24 6.73
N ASP A 316 13.03 -18.76 6.97
CA ASP A 316 13.41 -19.23 8.30
C ASP A 316 13.27 -18.07 9.31
N PRO A 317 12.54 -18.23 10.42
CA PRO A 317 12.38 -17.19 11.44
C PRO A 317 13.71 -16.68 12.02
N GLU A 318 14.76 -17.48 12.01
CA GLU A 318 16.09 -17.05 12.46
C GLU A 318 16.68 -15.94 11.57
N SER A 319 16.27 -15.84 10.32
CA SER A 319 16.66 -14.72 9.47
C SER A 319 16.13 -13.37 10.00
N PHE A 320 14.96 -13.37 10.65
CA PHE A 320 14.43 -12.18 11.32
C PHE A 320 15.14 -11.89 12.65
N ASP A 321 15.70 -12.92 13.33
CA ASP A 321 16.52 -12.72 14.52
C ASP A 321 17.88 -12.09 14.17
N VAL A 322 18.49 -12.54 13.07
CA VAL A 322 19.68 -11.86 12.51
C VAL A 322 19.39 -10.41 12.17
N LEU A 323 18.25 -10.14 11.50
CA LEU A 323 17.80 -8.78 11.18
C LEU A 323 17.58 -7.97 12.46
N LYS A 324 16.96 -8.55 13.51
CA LYS A 324 16.72 -7.89 14.79
C LYS A 324 18.02 -7.43 15.44
N LYS A 325 18.97 -8.34 15.62
CA LYS A 325 20.28 -8.01 16.22
C LYS A 325 21.01 -6.91 15.44
N TRP A 326 20.93 -6.96 14.11
CA TRP A 326 21.48 -5.88 13.29
C TRP A 326 20.73 -4.56 13.48
N THR A 327 19.40 -4.58 13.47
CA THR A 327 18.56 -3.39 13.66
C THR A 327 18.81 -2.73 15.01
N GLU A 328 18.96 -3.50 16.08
CA GLU A 328 19.30 -3.04 17.42
C GLU A 328 20.64 -2.29 17.45
N ILE A 329 21.67 -2.85 16.82
CA ILE A 329 23.00 -2.22 16.74
C ILE A 329 22.99 -1.00 15.82
N PHE A 330 22.40 -1.13 14.63
CA PHE A 330 22.46 -0.07 13.63
C PHE A 330 21.59 1.13 13.99
N ASN A 331 20.49 0.93 14.73
CA ASN A 331 19.61 2.00 15.20
C ASN A 331 19.92 2.45 16.64
N ALA A 332 20.96 1.92 17.29
CA ALA A 332 21.40 2.42 18.59
C ALA A 332 21.84 3.90 18.51
N GLU A 333 21.72 4.63 19.61
CA GLU A 333 22.09 6.06 19.67
C GLU A 333 23.57 6.31 19.33
N GLU A 334 24.42 5.33 19.66
CA GLU A 334 25.83 5.36 19.36
C GLU A 334 26.08 5.31 17.84
N ILE A 335 26.94 6.21 17.36
CA ILE A 335 27.38 6.24 15.97
C ILE A 335 28.78 5.65 15.89
N LEU A 336 28.86 4.42 15.38
CA LEU A 336 30.11 3.67 15.25
C LEU A 336 30.81 3.97 13.93
N GLY A 337 32.11 3.68 13.86
CA GLY A 337 32.87 3.62 12.61
C GLY A 337 32.46 2.42 11.76
N ALA A 338 32.80 2.46 10.47
CA ALA A 338 32.45 1.39 9.54
C ALA A 338 33.00 0.01 9.95
N ASP A 339 34.27 -0.02 10.38
CA ASP A 339 34.95 -1.27 10.77
C ASP A 339 34.31 -1.89 12.02
N GLU A 340 33.89 -1.06 12.98
CA GLU A 340 33.20 -1.52 14.18
C GLU A 340 31.83 -2.11 13.84
N TYR A 341 31.03 -1.48 12.96
CA TYR A 341 29.78 -2.06 12.49
C TYR A 341 29.99 -3.41 11.77
N LEU A 342 31.05 -3.52 10.96
CA LEU A 342 31.39 -4.77 10.27
C LEU A 342 31.82 -5.86 11.26
N LEU A 343 32.58 -5.50 12.29
CA LEU A 343 32.97 -6.44 13.35
C LEU A 343 31.74 -6.99 14.08
N ARG A 344 30.86 -6.10 14.55
CA ARG A 344 29.60 -6.50 15.23
C ARG A 344 28.68 -7.31 14.32
N ALA A 345 28.59 -6.96 13.04
CA ALA A 345 27.81 -7.75 12.07
C ALA A 345 28.38 -9.18 11.92
N LYS A 346 29.72 -9.35 11.97
CA LYS A 346 30.36 -10.68 11.92
C LYS A 346 30.08 -11.50 13.18
N GLU A 347 29.97 -10.85 14.34
CA GLU A 347 29.59 -11.49 15.60
C GLU A 347 28.13 -11.93 15.60
N ILE A 348 27.24 -11.18 14.96
CA ILE A 348 25.83 -11.57 14.77
C ILE A 348 25.75 -12.81 13.90
N ASP A 349 26.29 -12.72 12.67
CA ASP A 349 26.24 -13.78 11.68
C ASP A 349 27.21 -13.54 10.51
N ARG A 350 27.80 -14.64 10.01
CA ARG A 350 28.73 -14.55 8.86
C ARG A 350 28.08 -14.09 7.57
N ALA A 351 26.83 -14.50 7.31
CA ALA A 351 26.09 -14.08 6.12
C ALA A 351 25.72 -12.61 6.21
N MET A 352 25.33 -12.11 7.41
CA MET A 352 25.11 -10.68 7.63
C MET A 352 26.35 -9.85 7.31
N HIS A 353 27.52 -10.22 7.83
CA HIS A 353 28.78 -9.56 7.50
C HIS A 353 29.06 -9.55 6.00
N LYS A 354 28.94 -10.73 5.35
CA LYS A 354 29.13 -10.87 3.90
C LYS A 354 28.19 -9.99 3.09
N PHE A 355 26.93 -9.88 3.52
CA PHE A 355 25.93 -8.99 2.90
C PHE A 355 26.37 -7.52 2.95
N LEU A 356 26.87 -7.05 4.09
CA LEU A 356 27.35 -5.67 4.23
C LEU A 356 28.55 -5.38 3.33
N ILE A 357 29.52 -6.30 3.27
CA ILE A 357 30.68 -6.19 2.37
C ILE A 357 30.22 -6.10 0.90
N GLN A 358 29.36 -7.00 0.44
CA GLN A 358 28.85 -7.02 -0.93
C GLN A 358 28.05 -5.77 -1.31
N ASN A 359 27.44 -5.09 -0.32
CA ASN A 359 26.73 -3.83 -0.52
C ASN A 359 27.60 -2.58 -0.25
N SER A 360 28.94 -2.72 -0.23
CA SER A 360 29.90 -1.64 -0.03
C SER A 360 29.58 -0.77 1.20
N PHE A 361 29.21 -1.42 2.32
CA PHE A 361 28.79 -0.71 3.54
C PHE A 361 29.83 0.29 4.02
N ALA A 362 31.10 -0.14 4.15
CA ALA A 362 32.15 0.71 4.69
C ALA A 362 32.36 1.99 3.87
N GLU A 363 32.39 1.87 2.54
CA GLU A 363 32.54 3.02 1.65
C GLU A 363 31.36 3.99 1.78
N ASN A 364 30.14 3.46 1.72
CA ASN A 364 28.93 4.27 1.82
C ASN A 364 28.81 4.91 3.20
N TRP A 365 29.13 4.19 4.28
CA TRP A 365 29.04 4.69 5.64
C TRP A 365 30.06 5.79 5.90
N ASN A 366 31.28 5.64 5.46
CA ASN A 366 32.30 6.68 5.56
C ASN A 366 31.90 7.96 4.81
N LYS A 367 31.29 7.84 3.62
CA LYS A 367 30.71 8.99 2.88
C LYS A 367 29.59 9.67 3.68
N ILE A 368 28.73 8.90 4.32
CA ILE A 368 27.65 9.44 5.18
C ILE A 368 28.26 10.23 6.35
N LEU A 369 29.22 9.66 7.07
CA LEU A 369 29.88 10.35 8.20
C LEU A 369 30.56 11.64 7.76
N GLN A 370 31.26 11.64 6.62
CA GLN A 370 31.98 12.82 6.10
C GLN A 370 31.04 13.92 5.62
N SER A 371 29.87 13.54 5.04
CA SER A 371 28.93 14.51 4.44
C SER A 371 27.88 15.03 5.42
N SER A 372 27.66 14.35 6.54
CA SER A 372 26.63 14.73 7.51
C SER A 372 27.15 15.82 8.46
N LYS A 373 26.34 16.87 8.62
CA LYS A 373 26.66 18.05 9.46
C LYS A 373 26.08 17.97 10.87
N SER A 374 25.20 17.00 11.13
CA SER A 374 24.58 16.79 12.44
C SER A 374 24.25 15.32 12.68
N VAL A 375 24.04 14.96 13.94
CA VAL A 375 23.61 13.62 14.35
C VAL A 375 22.25 13.27 13.72
N GLU A 376 21.31 14.21 13.67
CA GLU A 376 19.99 14.00 13.08
C GLU A 376 20.09 13.70 11.57
N GLN A 377 21.07 14.30 10.90
CA GLN A 377 21.34 13.98 9.49
C GLN A 377 21.88 12.56 9.34
N ILE A 378 22.77 12.11 10.21
CA ILE A 378 23.28 10.73 10.22
C ILE A 378 22.12 9.74 10.43
N TRP A 379 21.20 10.01 11.37
CA TRP A 379 20.02 9.19 11.60
C TRP A 379 19.14 9.04 10.35
N LYS A 380 18.90 10.16 9.67
CA LYS A 380 18.16 10.12 8.40
C LYS A 380 18.90 9.29 7.35
N GLN A 381 20.22 9.40 7.28
CA GLN A 381 21.03 8.64 6.34
C GLN A 381 21.08 7.13 6.69
N LYS A 382 21.08 6.76 7.98
CA LYS A 382 20.92 5.36 8.42
C LYS A 382 19.64 4.76 7.81
N LEU A 383 18.50 5.46 8.01
CA LEU A 383 17.19 5.03 7.48
C LEU A 383 17.14 4.98 5.95
N MET A 384 17.82 5.91 5.28
CA MET A 384 17.94 5.94 3.81
C MET A 384 18.85 4.82 3.29
N TRP A 385 19.91 4.48 4.02
CA TRP A 385 20.85 3.46 3.58
C TRP A 385 20.32 2.04 3.84
N PHE A 386 19.84 1.73 5.06
CA PHE A 386 19.25 0.44 5.41
C PHE A 386 17.71 0.54 5.35
N ASP A 387 17.20 0.70 4.15
CA ASP A 387 15.80 0.90 3.85
C ASP A 387 15.01 -0.42 3.71
N GLY A 388 13.71 -0.31 3.43
CA GLY A 388 12.83 -1.48 3.26
C GLY A 388 13.28 -2.40 2.13
N PHE A 389 13.83 -1.85 1.03
CA PHE A 389 14.32 -2.66 -0.07
C PHE A 389 15.61 -3.40 0.30
N ARG A 390 16.53 -2.76 1.02
CA ARG A 390 17.75 -3.42 1.50
C ARG A 390 17.43 -4.45 2.59
N THR A 391 16.42 -4.20 3.43
CA THR A 391 15.90 -5.19 4.38
C THR A 391 15.40 -6.44 3.64
N LEU A 392 14.59 -6.28 2.60
CA LEU A 392 14.11 -7.41 1.79
C LEU A 392 15.28 -8.16 1.13
N LYS A 393 16.26 -7.42 0.58
CA LYS A 393 17.46 -8.02 0.01
C LYS A 393 18.27 -8.83 1.02
N LEU A 394 18.38 -8.36 2.27
CA LEU A 394 19.05 -9.11 3.33
C LEU A 394 18.32 -10.42 3.61
N ILE A 395 16.99 -10.41 3.76
CA ILE A 395 16.22 -11.64 4.00
C ILE A 395 16.41 -12.64 2.86
N HIS A 396 16.40 -12.18 1.60
CA HIS A 396 16.70 -13.05 0.45
C HIS A 396 18.15 -13.59 0.49
N PHE A 397 19.09 -12.73 0.85
CA PHE A 397 20.49 -13.13 0.95
C PHE A 397 20.70 -14.17 2.05
N LEU A 398 20.07 -14.01 3.21
CA LEU A 398 20.11 -14.98 4.30
C LEU A 398 19.50 -16.31 3.88
N ARG A 399 18.36 -16.31 3.17
CA ARG A 399 17.75 -17.51 2.58
C ARG A 399 18.75 -18.31 1.75
N ASP A 400 19.54 -17.62 0.95
CA ASP A 400 20.50 -18.23 0.01
C ASP A 400 21.85 -18.55 0.66
N ASN A 401 22.09 -18.11 1.92
CA ASN A 401 23.38 -18.25 2.63
C ASN A 401 23.21 -18.77 4.06
N GLY A 402 22.40 -19.82 4.28
CA GLY A 402 22.36 -20.54 5.56
C GLY A 402 21.00 -20.63 6.22
N TYR A 403 20.00 -19.86 5.75
CA TYR A 403 18.64 -19.82 6.30
C TYR A 403 17.61 -20.17 5.22
N PRO A 404 17.61 -21.41 4.68
CA PRO A 404 16.73 -21.77 3.58
C PRO A 404 15.25 -21.63 3.97
N LEU A 405 14.37 -21.66 2.98
CA LEU A 405 12.94 -21.72 3.24
C LEU A 405 12.60 -22.98 4.01
N VAL A 406 11.68 -22.87 4.97
CA VAL A 406 11.24 -23.97 5.83
C VAL A 406 9.73 -24.14 5.74
N ASN A 407 9.18 -25.26 6.23
CA ASN A 407 7.75 -25.47 6.25
C ASN A 407 7.02 -24.29 6.86
N MET A 408 5.91 -23.89 6.26
CA MET A 408 5.14 -22.70 6.64
C MET A 408 4.71 -22.71 8.11
N PHE A 409 4.17 -23.82 8.56
CA PHE A 409 3.57 -23.91 9.90
C PHE A 409 4.64 -24.08 11.00
N ASP A 410 5.75 -24.78 10.68
CA ASP A 410 6.93 -24.81 11.56
C ASP A 410 7.56 -23.42 11.73
N ALA A 411 7.63 -22.66 10.64
CA ALA A 411 8.12 -21.29 10.68
C ALA A 411 7.26 -20.38 11.56
N ILE A 412 5.93 -20.50 11.45
CA ILE A 412 5.00 -19.68 12.24
C ILE A 412 5.10 -20.06 13.73
N ASP A 413 5.09 -21.36 14.06
CA ASP A 413 5.20 -21.81 15.44
C ASP A 413 6.52 -21.33 16.08
N LYS A 414 7.64 -21.45 15.36
CA LYS A 414 8.94 -20.95 15.79
C LYS A 414 8.93 -19.43 16.00
N LEU A 415 8.36 -18.67 15.06
CA LEU A 415 8.27 -17.20 15.19
C LEU A 415 7.35 -16.80 16.36
N PHE A 416 6.23 -17.50 16.57
CA PHE A 416 5.36 -17.27 17.74
C PHE A 416 6.11 -17.51 19.05
N ALA A 417 6.88 -18.59 19.15
CA ALA A 417 7.72 -18.84 20.32
C ALA A 417 8.76 -17.72 20.54
N MET A 418 9.43 -17.25 19.46
CA MET A 418 10.42 -16.16 19.54
C MET A 418 9.83 -14.84 20.04
N ILE A 419 8.57 -14.55 19.76
CA ILE A 419 7.87 -13.35 20.25
C ILE A 419 7.12 -13.55 21.57
N GLY A 420 7.30 -14.70 22.24
CA GLY A 420 6.63 -15.03 23.49
C GLY A 420 5.12 -15.23 23.35
N LYS A 421 4.64 -15.66 22.18
CA LYS A 421 3.24 -15.96 21.89
C LYS A 421 3.12 -17.43 21.52
N ASP A 422 2.55 -18.22 22.42
CA ASP A 422 2.20 -19.61 22.10
C ASP A 422 0.87 -19.63 21.34
N SER A 423 0.86 -20.20 20.14
CA SER A 423 -0.36 -20.34 19.34
C SER A 423 -1.36 -21.29 19.98
N LYS A 424 -0.91 -22.27 20.79
CA LYS A 424 -1.71 -23.39 21.31
C LYS A 424 -2.46 -24.18 20.21
N ILE A 425 -2.05 -24.00 18.94
CA ILE A 425 -2.64 -24.73 17.81
C ILE A 425 -1.98 -26.09 17.73
N ALA A 426 -2.74 -27.14 18.10
CA ALA A 426 -2.26 -28.50 17.96
C ALA A 426 -2.36 -28.96 16.51
N ARG A 427 -1.27 -29.50 15.96
CA ARG A 427 -1.22 -30.13 14.64
C ARG A 427 -0.33 -31.37 14.67
N SER A 428 -0.66 -32.33 13.82
CA SER A 428 0.15 -33.55 13.59
C SER A 428 0.84 -33.55 12.24
N ASP A 429 0.27 -32.82 11.26
CA ASP A 429 0.70 -32.85 9.88
C ASP A 429 1.55 -31.64 9.51
N LEU A 430 2.49 -31.81 8.57
CA LEU A 430 3.30 -30.71 8.01
C LEU A 430 2.43 -29.66 7.32
N ILE A 431 1.36 -30.09 6.64
CA ILE A 431 0.33 -29.23 6.06
C ILE A 431 -0.98 -29.60 6.73
N PRO A 432 -1.46 -28.83 7.71
CA PRO A 432 -2.65 -29.16 8.48
C PRO A 432 -3.94 -28.93 7.67
N SER A 433 -5.06 -29.40 8.22
CA SER A 433 -6.38 -29.18 7.61
C SER A 433 -6.68 -27.68 7.41
N VAL A 434 -7.62 -27.38 6.50
CA VAL A 434 -7.99 -25.99 6.20
C VAL A 434 -8.49 -25.23 7.44
N GLU A 435 -9.18 -25.90 8.35
CA GLU A 435 -9.67 -25.31 9.61
C GLU A 435 -8.49 -24.82 10.47
N ILE A 436 -7.47 -25.67 10.62
CA ILE A 436 -6.26 -25.33 11.36
C ILE A 436 -5.48 -24.19 10.66
N GLN A 437 -5.37 -24.22 9.33
CA GLN A 437 -4.75 -23.12 8.57
C GLN A 437 -5.49 -21.79 8.79
N ILE A 438 -6.82 -21.82 8.86
CA ILE A 438 -7.64 -20.62 9.19
C ILE A 438 -7.35 -20.14 10.61
N GLU A 439 -7.11 -21.03 11.57
CA GLU A 439 -6.72 -20.63 12.95
C GLU A 439 -5.36 -19.90 12.96
N TYR A 440 -4.35 -20.43 12.27
CA TYR A 440 -3.07 -19.74 12.08
C TYR A 440 -3.26 -18.35 11.45
N LEU A 441 -4.05 -18.27 10.40
CA LEU A 441 -4.36 -16.99 9.73
C LEU A 441 -5.03 -16.00 10.71
N LYS A 442 -6.01 -16.46 11.52
CA LYS A 442 -6.68 -15.61 12.52
C LYS A 442 -5.69 -15.09 13.57
N HIS A 443 -4.75 -15.92 14.02
CA HIS A 443 -3.72 -15.49 14.97
C HIS A 443 -2.80 -14.42 14.34
N LEU A 444 -2.33 -14.65 13.14
CA LEU A 444 -1.52 -13.66 12.39
C LEU A 444 -2.27 -12.35 12.17
N ARG A 445 -3.57 -12.39 11.82
CA ARG A 445 -4.42 -11.20 11.66
C ARG A 445 -4.52 -10.35 12.94
N ARG A 446 -4.49 -10.98 14.13
CA ARG A 446 -4.50 -10.26 15.41
C ARG A 446 -3.15 -9.61 15.75
N LEU A 447 -2.06 -10.19 15.28
CA LEU A 447 -0.70 -9.73 15.59
C LEU A 447 -0.16 -8.72 14.58
N THR A 448 -0.75 -8.64 13.40
CA THR A 448 -0.38 -7.76 12.28
C THR A 448 -1.56 -6.91 11.81
#